data_ba358be704c18509df84c3e3b7082378
#
_entry.id   ba358be704c18509df84c3e3b7082378
#
_cell.length_a   1.000
_cell.length_b   1.000
_cell.length_c   1.000
_cell.angle_alpha   90.00
_cell.angle_beta   90.00
_cell.angle_gamma   90.00
#
_symmetry.space_group_name_H-M   'P 1'
#
loop_
_entity.id
_entity.type
_entity.pdbx_description
1 polymer ?
#
loop_
_entity_poly.entity_id
_entity_poly.type
_entity_poly.pdbx_seq_one_letter_code
_entity_poly.pdbx_strand_id
1 'polypeptide(L)'
;VIAVLAVYLALNAAYLHVLGMGELAHDKFPAETAAHVVFGAAGGGVVRAVMVVTLLGSVNALLMICSRMPYAMSVDGLLPRFASRVNAGGTPHFSLAASAVATVALVLSGSFQTVLALSAFFFVMQYAVTFTSLFVLRRREPDTPRPYKAWGYPWIPGLVLAGALAFIAGNLIGDRENSVRALLVLAASYPVYWCVKKIL
;
A
#
# COMPACT_ATOMS: atom_id res chain seq x y z
N VAL A 1 -2.17 -11.07 12.94
CA VAL A 1 -1.02 -10.16 12.99
C VAL A 1 0.17 -10.84 13.67
N ILE A 2 0.05 -11.33 14.93
CA ILE A 2 1.15 -11.95 15.69
C ILE A 2 1.79 -13.13 14.95
N ALA A 3 0.99 -14.03 14.39
CA ALA A 3 1.50 -15.17 13.62
C ALA A 3 2.30 -14.72 12.38
N VAL A 4 1.81 -13.71 11.66
CA VAL A 4 2.52 -13.15 10.49
C VAL A 4 3.84 -12.51 10.93
N LEU A 5 3.84 -11.73 12.02
CA LEU A 5 5.04 -11.13 12.58
C LEU A 5 6.07 -12.20 12.98
N ALA A 6 5.63 -13.28 13.64
CA ALA A 6 6.51 -14.38 14.02
C ALA A 6 7.16 -15.05 12.81
N VAL A 7 6.39 -15.29 11.73
CA VAL A 7 6.90 -15.85 10.48
C VAL A 7 7.93 -14.91 9.85
N TYR A 8 7.65 -13.59 9.77
CA TYR A 8 8.61 -12.63 9.24
C TYR A 8 9.91 -12.59 10.05
N LEU A 9 9.83 -12.58 11.37
CA LEU A 9 11.02 -12.59 12.23
C LEU A 9 11.82 -13.89 12.06
N ALA A 10 11.15 -15.03 12.00
CA ALA A 10 11.80 -16.32 11.77
C ALA A 10 12.50 -16.38 10.41
N LEU A 11 11.86 -15.90 9.34
CA LEU A 11 12.45 -15.84 8.01
C LEU A 11 13.68 -14.92 7.97
N ASN A 12 13.60 -13.72 8.58
CA ASN A 12 14.74 -12.81 8.63
C ASN A 12 15.90 -13.42 9.45
N ALA A 13 15.62 -14.07 10.56
CA ALA A 13 16.63 -14.77 11.34
C ALA A 13 17.29 -15.92 10.53
N ALA A 14 16.48 -16.67 9.77
CA ALA A 14 17.01 -17.73 8.90
C ALA A 14 17.91 -17.17 7.79
N TYR A 15 17.51 -16.07 7.14
CA TYR A 15 18.35 -15.45 6.11
C TYR A 15 19.69 -14.94 6.68
N LEU A 16 19.66 -14.29 7.84
CA LEU A 16 20.86 -13.81 8.52
C LEU A 16 21.78 -14.96 8.95
N HIS A 17 21.21 -16.10 9.31
CA HIS A 17 21.98 -17.28 9.70
C HIS A 17 22.64 -17.97 8.50
N VAL A 18 21.94 -18.03 7.36
CA VAL A 18 22.40 -18.76 6.16
C VAL A 18 23.34 -17.94 5.30
N LEU A 19 23.04 -16.65 5.08
CA LEU A 19 23.76 -15.79 4.13
C LEU A 19 24.72 -14.81 4.82
N GLY A 20 24.54 -14.52 6.10
CA GLY A 20 25.28 -13.45 6.77
C GLY A 20 24.88 -12.04 6.30
N MET A 21 25.29 -11.02 7.07
CA MET A 21 24.91 -9.61 6.81
C MET A 21 25.49 -9.05 5.50
N GLY A 22 26.72 -9.42 5.16
CA GLY A 22 27.40 -8.87 3.98
C GLY A 22 26.78 -9.33 2.67
N GLU A 23 26.44 -10.61 2.57
CA GLU A 23 25.77 -11.17 1.39
C GLU A 23 24.35 -10.66 1.26
N LEU A 24 23.61 -10.64 2.38
CA LEU A 24 22.23 -10.19 2.42
C LEU A 24 22.07 -8.73 1.97
N ALA A 25 23.02 -7.86 2.28
CA ALA A 25 22.95 -6.44 1.93
C ALA A 25 23.05 -6.18 0.41
N HIS A 26 23.64 -7.08 -0.34
CA HIS A 26 23.86 -6.95 -1.79
C HIS A 26 22.97 -7.88 -2.62
N ASP A 27 22.27 -8.82 -1.99
CA ASP A 27 21.42 -9.79 -2.67
C ASP A 27 20.05 -9.20 -3.00
N LYS A 28 19.64 -9.35 -4.26
CA LYS A 28 18.30 -8.92 -4.73
C LYS A 28 17.20 -9.92 -4.42
N PHE A 29 17.55 -11.19 -4.22
CA PHE A 29 16.62 -12.30 -4.02
C PHE A 29 17.05 -13.23 -2.87
N PRO A 30 17.12 -12.74 -1.63
CA PRO A 30 17.67 -13.49 -0.49
C PRO A 30 17.02 -14.85 -0.27
N ALA A 31 15.70 -14.95 -0.55
CA ALA A 31 14.97 -16.21 -0.38
C ALA A 31 15.45 -17.30 -1.35
N GLU A 32 15.74 -16.94 -2.60
CA GLU A 32 16.25 -17.85 -3.60
C GLU A 32 17.68 -18.28 -3.25
N THR A 33 18.54 -17.32 -2.90
CA THR A 33 19.94 -17.58 -2.55
C THR A 33 20.06 -18.44 -1.30
N ALA A 34 19.28 -18.16 -0.27
CA ALA A 34 19.23 -19.00 0.93
C ALA A 34 18.74 -20.43 0.61
N ALA A 35 17.71 -20.58 -0.21
CA ALA A 35 17.23 -21.89 -0.63
C ALA A 35 18.26 -22.63 -1.49
N HIS A 36 19.01 -21.93 -2.31
CA HIS A 36 20.12 -22.51 -3.09
C HIS A 36 21.24 -23.04 -2.18
N VAL A 37 21.61 -22.28 -1.14
CA VAL A 37 22.62 -22.70 -0.17
C VAL A 37 22.18 -23.93 0.62
N VAL A 38 20.91 -23.97 1.07
CA VAL A 38 20.43 -25.06 1.92
C VAL A 38 20.03 -26.31 1.13
N PHE A 39 19.39 -26.13 -0.03
CA PHE A 39 18.79 -27.24 -0.81
C PHE A 39 19.45 -27.46 -2.20
N GLY A 40 20.51 -26.72 -2.50
CA GLY A 40 21.19 -26.77 -3.80
C GLY A 40 20.39 -26.09 -4.92
N ALA A 41 20.83 -26.27 -6.16
CA ALA A 41 20.27 -25.58 -7.33
C ALA A 41 18.77 -25.87 -7.56
N ALA A 42 18.31 -27.07 -7.25
CA ALA A 42 16.89 -27.41 -7.35
C ALA A 42 16.04 -26.60 -6.35
N GLY A 43 16.51 -26.42 -5.12
CA GLY A 43 15.81 -25.62 -4.10
C GLY A 43 15.66 -24.15 -4.50
N GLY A 44 16.71 -23.54 -5.00
CA GLY A 44 16.65 -22.16 -5.53
C GLY A 44 15.64 -22.03 -6.68
N GLY A 45 15.65 -22.99 -7.62
CA GLY A 45 14.69 -23.01 -8.74
C GLY A 45 13.22 -23.12 -8.31
N VAL A 46 12.93 -23.99 -7.33
CA VAL A 46 11.58 -24.14 -6.78
C VAL A 46 11.12 -22.83 -6.10
N VAL A 47 11.96 -22.22 -5.26
CA VAL A 47 11.62 -20.97 -4.58
C VAL A 47 11.37 -19.86 -5.60
N ARG A 48 12.19 -19.73 -6.63
CA ARG A 48 11.97 -18.77 -7.72
C ARG A 48 10.62 -18.97 -8.41
N ALA A 49 10.26 -20.21 -8.76
CA ALA A 49 8.98 -20.51 -9.37
C ALA A 49 7.80 -20.14 -8.45
N VAL A 50 7.87 -20.50 -7.17
CA VAL A 50 6.85 -20.12 -6.17
C VAL A 50 6.74 -18.62 -6.03
N MET A 51 7.87 -17.87 -6.00
CA MET A 51 7.87 -16.41 -5.95
C MET A 51 7.15 -15.80 -7.16
N VAL A 52 7.41 -16.29 -8.38
CA VAL A 52 6.75 -15.79 -9.60
C VAL A 52 5.24 -16.02 -9.52
N VAL A 53 4.79 -17.21 -9.15
CA VAL A 53 3.36 -17.53 -9.01
C VAL A 53 2.70 -16.65 -7.95
N THR A 54 3.36 -16.45 -6.80
CA THR A 54 2.87 -15.62 -5.70
C THR A 54 2.76 -14.17 -6.12
N LEU A 55 3.75 -13.63 -6.83
CA LEU A 55 3.72 -12.26 -7.34
C LEU A 55 2.59 -12.06 -8.35
N LEU A 56 2.39 -12.99 -9.28
CA LEU A 56 1.27 -12.92 -10.24
C LEU A 56 -0.09 -12.95 -9.52
N GLY A 57 -0.23 -13.83 -8.53
CA GLY A 57 -1.44 -13.88 -7.69
C GLY A 57 -1.68 -12.58 -6.93
N SER A 58 -0.62 -11.98 -6.36
CA SER A 58 -0.71 -10.71 -5.63
C SER A 58 -1.08 -9.55 -6.55
N VAL A 59 -0.49 -9.47 -7.73
CA VAL A 59 -0.83 -8.43 -8.73
C VAL A 59 -2.30 -8.55 -9.14
N ASN A 60 -2.79 -9.79 -9.40
CA ASN A 60 -4.19 -10.02 -9.74
C ASN A 60 -5.14 -9.57 -8.61
N ALA A 61 -4.83 -9.94 -7.37
CA ALA A 61 -5.63 -9.54 -6.20
C ALA A 61 -5.66 -8.02 -6.02
N LEU A 62 -4.51 -7.36 -6.15
CA LEU A 62 -4.42 -5.90 -6.04
C LEU A 62 -5.17 -5.18 -7.16
N LEU A 63 -5.10 -5.65 -8.40
CA LEU A 63 -5.87 -5.09 -9.51
C LEU A 63 -7.38 -5.20 -9.26
N MET A 64 -7.84 -6.31 -8.70
CA MET A 64 -9.26 -6.47 -8.32
C MET A 64 -9.68 -5.47 -7.25
N ILE A 65 -8.86 -5.25 -6.23
CA ILE A 65 -9.14 -4.28 -5.16
C ILE A 65 -9.11 -2.85 -5.71
N CYS A 66 -8.05 -2.49 -6.43
CA CYS A 66 -7.85 -1.15 -6.98
C CYS A 66 -8.96 -0.76 -7.98
N SER A 67 -9.52 -1.71 -8.74
CA SER A 67 -10.61 -1.43 -9.66
C SER A 67 -11.93 -1.09 -8.96
N ARG A 68 -12.13 -1.57 -7.74
CA ARG A 68 -13.35 -1.33 -6.96
C ARG A 68 -13.40 0.04 -6.31
N MET A 69 -12.26 0.67 -6.04
CA MET A 69 -12.23 2.02 -5.46
C MET A 69 -12.81 3.08 -6.42
N PRO A 70 -12.36 3.24 -7.69
CA PRO A 70 -12.98 4.18 -8.61
C PRO A 70 -14.45 3.83 -8.92
N TYR A 71 -14.81 2.55 -8.91
CA TYR A 71 -16.20 2.12 -9.02
C TYR A 71 -17.04 2.68 -7.87
N ALA A 72 -16.65 2.48 -6.63
CA ALA A 72 -17.36 2.99 -5.46
C ALA A 72 -17.43 4.53 -5.47
N MET A 73 -16.33 5.20 -5.78
CA MET A 73 -16.31 6.66 -5.92
C MET A 73 -17.28 7.16 -7.01
N SER A 74 -17.47 6.42 -8.09
CA SER A 74 -18.44 6.75 -9.13
C SER A 74 -19.90 6.52 -8.68
N VAL A 75 -20.15 5.50 -7.88
CA VAL A 75 -21.47 5.25 -7.27
C VAL A 75 -21.80 6.36 -6.27
N ASP A 76 -20.81 6.85 -5.52
CA ASP A 76 -20.97 7.97 -4.56
C ASP A 76 -21.04 9.35 -5.25
N GLY A 77 -21.00 9.40 -6.59
CA GLY A 77 -21.05 10.67 -7.34
C GLY A 77 -19.76 11.49 -7.31
N LEU A 78 -18.61 10.88 -6.93
CA LEU A 78 -17.30 11.53 -6.90
C LEU A 78 -16.53 11.36 -8.21
N LEU A 79 -16.93 10.42 -9.05
CA LEU A 79 -16.36 10.15 -10.37
C LEU A 79 -17.48 10.02 -11.42
N PRO A 80 -17.17 10.23 -12.71
CA PRO A 80 -18.15 10.10 -13.79
C PRO A 80 -18.82 8.72 -13.83
N ARG A 81 -20.08 8.68 -14.20
CA ARG A 81 -20.93 7.46 -14.23
C ARG A 81 -20.40 6.31 -15.09
N PHE A 82 -19.53 6.58 -16.05
CA PHE A 82 -18.93 5.51 -16.84
C PHE A 82 -17.96 4.63 -16.02
N ALA A 83 -17.38 5.15 -14.93
CA ALA A 83 -16.52 4.38 -14.05
C ALA A 83 -17.27 3.33 -13.21
N SER A 84 -18.60 3.48 -13.04
CA SER A 84 -19.46 2.49 -12.39
C SER A 84 -20.05 1.44 -13.34
N ARG A 85 -19.75 1.49 -14.64
CA ARG A 85 -20.23 0.48 -15.59
C ARG A 85 -19.52 -0.84 -15.38
N VAL A 86 -20.30 -1.90 -15.24
CA VAL A 86 -19.81 -3.28 -15.08
C VAL A 86 -20.13 -4.08 -16.35
N ASN A 87 -19.28 -5.06 -16.66
CA ASN A 87 -19.57 -6.03 -17.71
C ASN A 87 -20.57 -7.11 -17.24
N ALA A 88 -20.95 -8.04 -18.11
CA ALA A 88 -21.85 -9.15 -17.79
C ALA A 88 -21.39 -10.01 -16.60
N GLY A 89 -20.09 -10.06 -16.32
CA GLY A 89 -19.49 -10.75 -15.18
C GLY A 89 -19.37 -9.91 -13.91
N GLY A 90 -19.95 -8.68 -13.86
CA GLY A 90 -19.91 -7.80 -12.68
C GLY A 90 -18.54 -7.07 -12.48
N THR A 91 -17.64 -7.12 -13.45
CA THR A 91 -16.33 -6.45 -13.37
C THR A 91 -16.45 -5.01 -13.86
N PRO A 92 -15.98 -4.01 -13.09
CA PRO A 92 -15.92 -2.61 -13.52
C PRO A 92 -14.75 -2.42 -14.50
N HIS A 93 -14.95 -2.78 -15.76
CA HIS A 93 -13.91 -2.85 -16.80
C HIS A 93 -13.19 -1.52 -17.04
N PHE A 94 -13.90 -0.40 -16.99
CA PHE A 94 -13.29 0.92 -17.16
C PHE A 94 -12.36 1.25 -15.98
N SER A 95 -12.84 1.06 -14.74
CA SER A 95 -12.06 1.29 -13.52
C SER A 95 -10.84 0.36 -13.46
N LEU A 96 -10.99 -0.89 -13.91
CA LEU A 96 -9.88 -1.83 -14.01
C LEU A 96 -8.83 -1.36 -15.03
N ALA A 97 -9.25 -0.98 -16.23
CA ALA A 97 -8.36 -0.48 -17.26
C ALA A 97 -7.64 0.81 -16.83
N ALA A 98 -8.37 1.77 -16.25
CA ALA A 98 -7.79 2.99 -15.72
C ALA A 98 -6.75 2.74 -14.61
N SER A 99 -7.04 1.85 -13.68
CA SER A 99 -6.08 1.45 -12.64
C SER A 99 -4.85 0.76 -13.20
N ALA A 100 -5.01 -0.12 -14.20
CA ALA A 100 -3.90 -0.80 -14.85
C ALA A 100 -3.02 0.21 -15.62
N VAL A 101 -3.60 1.11 -16.38
CA VAL A 101 -2.87 2.15 -17.12
C VAL A 101 -2.12 3.07 -16.16
N ALA A 102 -2.77 3.52 -15.08
CA ALA A 102 -2.12 4.34 -14.06
C ALA A 102 -0.93 3.62 -13.41
N THR A 103 -1.09 2.32 -13.10
CA THR A 103 0.00 1.51 -12.54
C THR A 103 1.17 1.39 -13.51
N VAL A 104 0.91 1.08 -14.78
CA VAL A 104 1.95 0.99 -15.81
C VAL A 104 2.65 2.33 -15.99
N ALA A 105 1.90 3.44 -16.06
CA ALA A 105 2.46 4.78 -16.18
C ALA A 105 3.38 5.13 -15.01
N LEU A 106 2.98 4.79 -13.77
CA LEU A 106 3.81 4.99 -12.58
C LEU A 106 5.09 4.14 -12.63
N VAL A 107 5.00 2.88 -13.03
CA VAL A 107 6.17 2.00 -13.17
C VAL A 107 7.14 2.52 -14.23
N LEU A 108 6.63 3.03 -15.35
CA LEU A 108 7.47 3.57 -16.45
C LEU A 108 8.02 4.98 -16.13
N SER A 109 7.39 5.74 -15.24
CA SER A 109 7.79 7.12 -14.92
C SER A 109 8.88 7.24 -13.88
N GLY A 110 9.21 6.18 -13.14
CA GLY A 110 10.15 6.27 -12.04
C GLY A 110 10.94 4.99 -11.78
N SER A 111 11.97 5.11 -10.93
CA SER A 111 12.66 3.95 -10.40
C SER A 111 11.79 3.21 -9.39
N PHE A 112 12.08 1.92 -9.17
CA PHE A 112 11.43 1.13 -8.13
C PHE A 112 11.46 1.82 -6.76
N GLN A 113 12.59 2.43 -6.41
CA GLN A 113 12.76 3.15 -5.15
C GLN A 113 11.82 4.36 -5.03
N THR A 114 11.65 5.13 -6.11
CA THR A 114 10.71 6.26 -6.14
C THR A 114 9.27 5.80 -5.93
N VAL A 115 8.84 4.76 -6.65
CA VAL A 115 7.48 4.21 -6.50
C VAL A 115 7.26 3.68 -5.09
N LEU A 116 8.25 3.00 -4.50
CA LEU A 116 8.19 2.50 -3.13
C LEU A 116 8.09 3.63 -2.11
N ALA A 117 8.91 4.68 -2.25
CA ALA A 117 8.89 5.84 -1.36
C ALA A 117 7.54 6.59 -1.40
N LEU A 118 7.00 6.83 -2.61
CA LEU A 118 5.69 7.43 -2.80
C LEU A 118 4.58 6.58 -2.17
N SER A 119 4.62 5.26 -2.40
CA SER A 119 3.64 4.34 -1.82
C SER A 119 3.69 4.35 -0.29
N ALA A 120 4.88 4.28 0.31
CA ALA A 120 5.06 4.34 1.76
C ALA A 120 4.51 5.65 2.33
N PHE A 121 4.80 6.79 1.69
CA PHE A 121 4.29 8.10 2.11
C PHE A 121 2.75 8.14 2.11
N PHE A 122 2.10 7.69 1.03
CA PHE A 122 0.64 7.68 0.94
C PHE A 122 -0.01 6.71 1.92
N PHE A 123 0.57 5.53 2.15
CA PHE A 123 0.05 4.58 3.14
C PHE A 123 0.09 5.18 4.55
N VAL A 124 1.21 5.78 4.95
CA VAL A 124 1.33 6.39 6.28
C VAL A 124 0.42 7.60 6.43
N MET A 125 0.28 8.42 5.38
CA MET A 125 -0.66 9.53 5.37
C MET A 125 -2.12 9.06 5.52
N GLN A 126 -2.50 7.95 4.85
CA GLN A 126 -3.82 7.32 5.02
C GLN A 126 -4.05 6.90 6.48
N TYR A 127 -3.06 6.32 7.14
CA TYR A 127 -3.16 5.99 8.57
C TYR A 127 -3.31 7.25 9.43
N ALA A 128 -2.52 8.29 9.18
CA ALA A 128 -2.62 9.56 9.92
C ALA A 128 -4.02 10.16 9.82
N VAL A 129 -4.61 10.21 8.62
CA VAL A 129 -5.98 10.69 8.38
C VAL A 129 -7.00 9.81 9.11
N THR A 130 -6.86 8.49 9.01
CA THR A 130 -7.78 7.53 9.64
C THR A 130 -7.79 7.67 11.17
N PHE A 131 -6.61 7.73 11.80
CA PHE A 131 -6.53 7.89 13.26
C PHE A 131 -6.96 9.29 13.71
N THR A 132 -6.69 10.33 12.93
CA THR A 132 -7.22 11.68 13.21
C THR A 132 -8.75 11.67 13.15
N SER A 133 -9.33 11.05 12.13
CA SER A 133 -10.78 10.90 11.99
C SER A 133 -11.39 10.14 13.17
N LEU A 134 -10.73 9.11 13.69
CA LEU A 134 -11.15 8.39 14.89
C LEU A 134 -11.31 9.34 16.10
N PHE A 135 -10.31 10.21 16.34
CA PHE A 135 -10.38 11.17 17.45
C PHE A 135 -11.48 12.22 17.25
N VAL A 136 -11.61 12.74 16.03
CA VAL A 136 -12.64 13.73 15.68
C VAL A 136 -14.04 13.16 15.85
N LEU A 137 -14.30 11.96 15.29
CA LEU A 137 -15.61 11.30 15.39
C LEU A 137 -16.00 10.95 16.82
N ARG A 138 -15.03 10.54 17.65
CA ARG A 138 -15.32 10.27 19.05
C ARG A 138 -15.65 11.52 19.87
N ARG A 139 -15.14 12.69 19.45
CA ARG A 139 -15.49 13.97 20.08
C ARG A 139 -16.82 14.53 19.57
N ARG A 140 -17.12 14.34 18.27
CA ARG A 140 -18.34 14.90 17.65
C ARG A 140 -19.58 14.04 17.94
N GLU A 141 -19.40 12.75 18.04
CA GLU A 141 -20.47 11.77 18.18
C GLU A 141 -20.21 10.84 19.38
N PRO A 142 -20.23 11.34 20.63
CA PRO A 142 -19.89 10.55 21.82
C PRO A 142 -20.91 9.42 22.06
N ASP A 143 -22.19 9.66 21.76
CA ASP A 143 -23.32 8.78 22.10
C ASP A 143 -23.63 7.74 21.02
N THR A 144 -22.96 7.78 19.87
CA THR A 144 -23.17 6.81 18.80
C THR A 144 -22.82 5.40 19.28
N PRO A 145 -23.76 4.41 19.21
CA PRO A 145 -23.49 3.05 19.63
C PRO A 145 -22.41 2.41 18.75
N ARG A 146 -21.34 1.94 19.40
CA ARG A 146 -20.20 1.31 18.71
C ARG A 146 -20.09 -0.14 19.16
N PRO A 147 -20.28 -1.10 18.24
CA PRO A 147 -20.14 -2.53 18.55
C PRO A 147 -18.75 -2.90 19.06
N TYR A 148 -17.73 -2.17 18.58
CA TYR A 148 -16.34 -2.35 18.99
C TYR A 148 -15.73 -1.03 19.47
N LYS A 149 -15.11 -1.07 20.65
CA LYS A 149 -14.35 0.06 21.19
C LYS A 149 -12.85 -0.24 21.05
N ALA A 150 -12.11 0.63 20.36
CA ALA A 150 -10.66 0.49 20.18
C ALA A 150 -9.96 0.31 21.55
N TRP A 151 -9.24 -0.79 21.68
CA TRP A 151 -8.54 -1.15 22.90
C TRP A 151 -7.43 -0.14 23.22
N GLY A 152 -7.27 0.22 24.47
CA GLY A 152 -6.26 1.19 24.90
C GLY A 152 -6.47 2.63 24.39
N TYR A 153 -7.70 3.00 24.03
CA TYR A 153 -8.01 4.40 23.70
C TYR A 153 -7.87 5.28 24.95
N PRO A 154 -7.30 6.49 24.88
CA PRO A 154 -6.77 7.15 23.67
C PRO A 154 -5.30 6.83 23.35
N TRP A 155 -4.59 6.09 24.20
CA TRP A 155 -3.13 5.96 24.16
C TRP A 155 -2.63 5.20 22.93
N ILE A 156 -3.18 4.02 22.63
CA ILE A 156 -2.72 3.20 21.49
C ILE A 156 -2.98 3.92 20.16
N PRO A 157 -4.19 4.39 19.84
CA PRO A 157 -4.42 5.20 18.65
C PRO A 157 -3.58 6.47 18.59
N GLY A 158 -3.34 7.12 19.74
CA GLY A 158 -2.48 8.28 19.84
C GLY A 158 -1.02 8.01 19.50
N LEU A 159 -0.49 6.89 19.99
CA LEU A 159 0.88 6.47 19.70
C LEU A 159 1.06 6.13 18.21
N VAL A 160 0.09 5.46 17.60
CA VAL A 160 0.12 5.16 16.16
C VAL A 160 0.06 6.46 15.33
N LEU A 161 -0.80 7.41 15.73
CA LEU A 161 -0.86 8.73 15.07
C LEU A 161 0.46 9.50 15.22
N ALA A 162 1.04 9.51 16.41
CA ALA A 162 2.34 10.16 16.65
C ALA A 162 3.45 9.51 15.81
N GLY A 163 3.48 8.18 15.73
CA GLY A 163 4.41 7.45 14.86
C GLY A 163 4.23 7.78 13.38
N ALA A 164 2.99 7.85 12.91
CA ALA A 164 2.69 8.23 11.53
C ALA A 164 3.16 9.67 11.22
N LEU A 165 2.89 10.61 12.12
CA LEU A 165 3.34 11.99 11.96
C LEU A 165 4.87 12.11 12.02
N ALA A 166 5.52 11.38 12.93
CA ALA A 166 6.98 11.33 13.00
C ALA A 166 7.60 10.74 11.73
N PHE A 167 7.00 9.69 11.16
CA PHE A 167 7.44 9.11 9.89
C PHE A 167 7.30 10.11 8.73
N ILE A 168 6.17 10.81 8.61
CA ILE A 168 5.96 11.83 7.58
C ILE A 168 6.99 12.95 7.73
N ALA A 169 7.21 13.45 8.96
CA ALA A 169 8.21 14.48 9.23
C ALA A 169 9.63 13.99 8.89
N GLY A 170 9.96 12.76 9.26
CA GLY A 170 11.25 12.14 8.93
C GLY A 170 11.49 12.03 7.42
N ASN A 171 10.47 11.64 6.65
CA ASN A 171 10.56 11.59 5.18
C ASN A 171 10.72 12.98 4.56
N LEU A 172 10.00 14.00 5.08
CA LEU A 172 10.14 15.37 4.59
C LEU A 172 11.56 15.95 4.78
N ILE A 173 12.28 15.46 5.79
CA ILE A 173 13.65 15.88 6.09
C ILE A 173 14.65 15.00 5.34
N GLY A 174 14.48 13.68 5.40
CA GLY A 174 15.46 12.69 4.88
C GLY A 174 15.33 12.40 3.40
N ASP A 175 14.12 12.41 2.84
CA ASP A 175 13.84 12.17 1.42
C ASP A 175 12.93 13.27 0.85
N ARG A 176 13.49 14.46 0.81
CA ARG A 176 12.76 15.67 0.42
C ARG A 176 12.23 15.59 -1.01
N GLU A 177 12.98 14.98 -1.93
CA GLU A 177 12.60 14.93 -3.34
C GLU A 177 11.34 14.09 -3.55
N ASN A 178 11.29 12.86 -3.01
CA ASN A 178 10.12 12.00 -3.14
C ASN A 178 8.94 12.52 -2.31
N SER A 179 9.19 13.14 -1.16
CA SER A 179 8.14 13.77 -0.36
C SER A 179 7.49 14.94 -1.09
N VAL A 180 8.26 15.80 -1.75
CA VAL A 180 7.72 16.90 -2.58
C VAL A 180 6.92 16.33 -3.75
N ARG A 181 7.41 15.28 -4.43
CA ARG A 181 6.67 14.60 -5.50
C ARG A 181 5.32 14.06 -4.98
N ALA A 182 5.30 13.42 -3.81
CA ALA A 182 4.07 12.93 -3.19
C ALA A 182 3.08 14.05 -2.89
N LEU A 183 3.55 15.17 -2.34
CA LEU A 183 2.72 16.34 -2.06
C LEU A 183 2.20 16.99 -3.34
N LEU A 184 2.99 17.03 -4.42
CA LEU A 184 2.54 17.53 -5.72
C LEU A 184 1.44 16.65 -6.32
N VAL A 185 1.57 15.32 -6.24
CA VAL A 185 0.53 14.39 -6.67
C VAL A 185 -0.75 14.60 -5.86
N LEU A 186 -0.63 14.78 -4.54
CA LEU A 186 -1.77 15.09 -3.68
C LEU A 186 -2.41 16.44 -4.04
N ALA A 187 -1.61 17.48 -4.22
CA ALA A 187 -2.11 18.80 -4.61
C ALA A 187 -2.80 18.77 -5.98
N ALA A 188 -2.26 18.00 -6.94
CA ALA A 188 -2.87 17.81 -8.25
C ALA A 188 -4.22 17.05 -8.20
N SER A 189 -4.46 16.27 -7.17
CA SER A 189 -5.75 15.58 -6.99
C SER A 189 -6.92 16.56 -6.76
N TYR A 190 -6.66 17.71 -6.14
CA TYR A 190 -7.69 18.70 -5.86
C TYR A 190 -8.29 19.36 -7.12
N PRO A 191 -7.49 19.91 -8.05
CA PRO A 191 -8.04 20.44 -9.30
C PRO A 191 -8.71 19.34 -10.16
N VAL A 192 -8.17 18.11 -10.15
CA VAL A 192 -8.82 16.98 -10.83
C VAL A 192 -10.21 16.72 -10.24
N TYR A 193 -10.33 16.67 -8.92
CA TYR A 193 -11.63 16.54 -8.25
C TYR A 193 -12.59 17.67 -8.64
N TRP A 194 -12.12 18.91 -8.66
CA TRP A 194 -12.94 20.07 -9.01
C TRP A 194 -13.42 20.03 -10.46
N CYS A 195 -12.53 19.65 -11.39
CA CYS A 195 -12.88 19.45 -12.80
C CYS A 195 -13.93 18.34 -12.98
N VAL A 196 -13.74 17.21 -12.30
CA VAL A 196 -14.69 16.09 -12.35
C VAL A 196 -16.05 16.50 -11.79
N LYS A 197 -16.07 17.21 -10.66
CA LYS A 197 -17.33 17.72 -10.05
C LYS A 197 -18.08 18.71 -10.95
N LYS A 198 -17.38 19.40 -11.84
CA LYS A 198 -18.02 20.35 -12.78
C LYS A 198 -18.59 19.65 -14.02
N ILE A 199 -18.17 18.41 -14.27
CA ILE A 199 -18.65 17.57 -15.40
C ILE A 199 -19.81 16.64 -14.95
N LEU A 200 -19.94 16.39 -13.65
CA LEU A 200 -21.06 15.65 -13.03
C LEU A 200 -22.29 16.54 -12.86
#